data_a8b165377aee5d2244286b008f5182a4
#
_entry.id   a8b165377aee5d2244286b008f5182a4
#
_cell.length_a   1.000
_cell.length_b   1.000
_cell.length_c   1.000
_cell.angle_alpha   90.00
_cell.angle_beta   90.00
_cell.angle_gamma   90.00
#
_symmetry.space_group_name_H-M   'P 1'
#
loop_
_entity.id
_entity.type
_entity.pdbx_description
1 polymer ?
#
loop_
_entity_poly.entity_id
_entity_poly.type
_entity_poly.pdbx_seq_one_letter_code
_entity_poly.pdbx_strand_id
1 'polypeptide(L)'
;TSRKNRSAYSTDMRHYIQCNAKNYESLCNLLKDRLYDVIVDFLIYEPDEFTDRYRMLCSSCSQYIFLSSCRVLAASSGSLTEDSPRLLDTSRDKAFLATDEYSLIKSREENVLTESDLRNWTIVRPYITYNANRLQLGAFQKEWWLYRVLQGRKILFSREIGERYTTLTWGGDVAKVIAEIVLGRKCKSEIIHPVTSQAIKWKEVLSIYCDTLEDVIGARPEVVWIESMESRLPGIT
;
A
#
# COMPACT_ATOMS: atom_id res chain seq x y z
N THR A 1 13.66 -11.35 -3.68
CA THR A 1 13.35 -12.77 -3.41
C THR A 1 11.99 -13.15 -3.99
N SER A 2 11.76 -14.44 -4.25
CA SER A 2 10.50 -14.98 -4.75
C SER A 2 10.32 -16.43 -4.28
N ARG A 3 9.11 -16.81 -3.89
CA ARG A 3 8.77 -18.22 -3.61
C ARG A 3 8.81 -19.09 -4.87
N LYS A 4 8.55 -18.51 -6.04
CA LYS A 4 8.65 -19.18 -7.34
C LYS A 4 10.07 -19.03 -7.89
N ASN A 5 10.57 -20.04 -8.56
CA ASN A 5 11.82 -19.92 -9.31
C ASN A 5 11.62 -18.93 -10.47
N ARG A 6 12.40 -17.88 -10.47
CA ARG A 6 12.45 -16.85 -11.51
C ARG A 6 13.86 -16.62 -12.04
N SER A 7 14.76 -17.57 -11.86
CA SER A 7 16.17 -17.45 -12.29
C SER A 7 16.31 -17.15 -13.77
N ALA A 8 15.39 -17.65 -14.61
CA ALA A 8 15.34 -17.35 -16.04
C ALA A 8 15.19 -15.85 -16.38
N TYR A 9 14.70 -15.03 -15.42
CA TYR A 9 14.59 -13.57 -15.58
C TYR A 9 15.77 -12.81 -14.97
N SER A 10 16.79 -13.52 -14.48
CA SER A 10 18.03 -12.90 -14.00
C SER A 10 18.86 -12.36 -15.16
N THR A 11 19.57 -11.26 -14.87
CA THR A 11 20.55 -10.63 -15.78
C THR A 11 21.81 -10.35 -14.99
N ASP A 12 22.87 -9.85 -15.62
CA ASP A 12 24.11 -9.47 -14.93
C ASP A 12 23.88 -8.42 -13.82
N MET A 13 22.85 -7.57 -14.00
CA MET A 13 22.49 -6.51 -13.05
C MET A 13 21.35 -6.88 -12.09
N ARG A 14 20.67 -8.02 -12.31
CA ARG A 14 19.48 -8.39 -11.54
C ARG A 14 19.43 -9.89 -11.30
N HIS A 15 19.43 -10.29 -10.05
CA HIS A 15 19.38 -11.69 -9.66
C HIS A 15 18.08 -12.01 -8.92
N TYR A 16 17.37 -13.04 -9.41
CA TYR A 16 16.20 -13.58 -8.73
C TYR A 16 16.63 -14.75 -7.84
N ILE A 17 16.42 -14.61 -6.54
CA ILE A 17 16.74 -15.66 -5.56
C ILE A 17 15.42 -16.28 -5.12
N GLN A 18 15.29 -17.60 -5.26
CA GLN A 18 14.15 -18.33 -4.74
C GLN A 18 14.28 -18.48 -3.22
N CYS A 19 13.40 -17.83 -2.49
CA CYS A 19 13.37 -17.85 -1.03
C CYS A 19 11.96 -17.53 -0.54
N ASN A 20 11.46 -18.27 0.44
CA ASN A 20 10.29 -17.84 1.20
C ASN A 20 10.72 -16.87 2.30
N ALA A 21 10.75 -15.58 1.98
CA ALA A 21 11.19 -14.54 2.91
C ALA A 21 10.25 -14.35 4.13
N LYS A 22 9.05 -14.95 4.15
CA LYS A 22 8.22 -15.07 5.36
C LYS A 22 8.71 -16.16 6.32
N ASN A 23 9.46 -17.13 5.84
CA ASN A 23 10.10 -18.10 6.72
C ASN A 23 11.37 -17.48 7.29
N TYR A 24 11.42 -17.32 8.62
CA TYR A 24 12.50 -16.62 9.31
C TYR A 24 13.86 -17.28 9.07
N GLU A 25 13.95 -18.59 9.22
CA GLU A 25 15.19 -19.34 9.03
C GLU A 25 15.72 -19.22 7.58
N SER A 26 14.83 -19.35 6.59
CA SER A 26 15.18 -19.18 5.18
C SER A 26 15.70 -17.76 4.89
N LEU A 27 15.11 -16.75 5.53
CA LEU A 27 15.54 -15.36 5.38
C LEU A 27 16.90 -15.13 6.07
N CYS A 28 17.09 -15.64 7.28
CA CYS A 28 18.38 -15.59 7.99
C CYS A 28 19.50 -16.23 7.16
N ASN A 29 19.27 -17.43 6.62
CA ASN A 29 20.24 -18.12 5.77
C ASN A 29 20.57 -17.34 4.50
N LEU A 30 19.59 -16.64 3.92
CA LEU A 30 19.81 -15.78 2.75
C LEU A 30 20.68 -14.56 3.07
N LEU A 31 20.47 -13.94 4.24
CA LEU A 31 21.15 -12.70 4.65
C LEU A 31 22.47 -12.96 5.37
N LYS A 32 22.70 -14.20 5.83
CA LYS A 32 23.92 -14.60 6.55
C LYS A 32 25.17 -14.23 5.76
N ASP A 33 26.14 -13.64 6.47
CA ASP A 33 27.44 -13.26 5.93
C ASP A 33 27.39 -12.26 4.74
N ARG A 34 26.29 -11.54 4.62
CA ARG A 34 26.09 -10.52 3.57
C ARG A 34 25.69 -9.19 4.18
N LEU A 35 26.32 -8.15 3.71
CA LEU A 35 25.91 -6.77 3.97
C LEU A 35 25.43 -6.15 2.67
N TYR A 36 24.19 -5.74 2.66
CA TYR A 36 23.59 -5.06 1.51
C TYR A 36 23.68 -3.55 1.68
N ASP A 37 23.75 -2.82 0.58
CA ASP A 37 23.59 -1.37 0.62
C ASP A 37 22.22 -0.97 1.12
N VAL A 38 21.18 -1.58 0.54
CA VAL A 38 19.78 -1.32 0.89
C VAL A 38 18.97 -2.61 0.84
N ILE A 39 18.10 -2.79 1.81
CA ILE A 39 17.01 -3.79 1.77
C ILE A 39 15.69 -3.02 1.65
N VAL A 40 14.91 -3.28 0.60
CA VAL A 40 13.54 -2.76 0.44
C VAL A 40 12.56 -3.88 0.73
N ASP A 41 11.75 -3.73 1.74
CA ASP A 41 10.85 -4.76 2.24
C ASP A 41 9.40 -4.48 1.90
N PHE A 42 8.84 -5.28 0.98
CA PHE A 42 7.44 -5.23 0.55
C PHE A 42 6.56 -6.28 1.25
N LEU A 43 7.09 -6.98 2.25
CA LEU A 43 6.33 -8.02 2.92
C LEU A 43 5.30 -7.43 3.89
N ILE A 44 4.25 -8.21 4.10
CA ILE A 44 3.27 -7.99 5.15
C ILE A 44 3.54 -9.06 6.20
N TYR A 45 3.76 -8.64 7.42
CA TYR A 45 4.03 -9.52 8.56
C TYR A 45 2.81 -9.65 9.44
N GLU A 46 2.77 -10.71 10.23
CA GLU A 46 1.93 -10.76 11.42
C GLU A 46 2.59 -9.93 12.55
N PRO A 47 1.84 -9.47 13.56
CA PRO A 47 2.36 -8.54 14.57
C PRO A 47 3.69 -8.96 15.21
N ASP A 48 3.82 -10.22 15.59
CA ASP A 48 5.01 -10.75 16.26
C ASP A 48 6.16 -11.05 15.29
N GLU A 49 5.83 -11.38 14.03
CA GLU A 49 6.83 -11.74 13.03
C GLU A 49 7.82 -10.60 12.76
N PHE A 50 7.38 -9.35 12.76
CA PHE A 50 8.23 -8.21 12.48
C PHE A 50 9.16 -7.90 13.64
N THR A 51 8.67 -8.00 14.87
CA THR A 51 9.46 -7.81 16.09
C THR A 51 10.65 -8.75 16.16
N ASP A 52 10.49 -9.99 15.73
CA ASP A 52 11.56 -10.98 15.75
C ASP A 52 12.65 -10.72 14.69
N ARG A 53 12.34 -10.04 13.60
CA ARG A 53 13.22 -9.96 12.43
C ARG A 53 13.77 -8.58 12.08
N TYR A 54 13.18 -7.47 12.60
CA TYR A 54 13.61 -6.14 12.19
C TYR A 54 15.08 -5.85 12.48
N ARG A 55 15.60 -6.32 13.63
CA ARG A 55 17.02 -6.13 13.97
C ARG A 55 17.94 -6.82 12.99
N MET A 56 17.63 -8.04 12.63
CA MET A 56 18.39 -8.82 11.62
C MET A 56 18.35 -8.11 10.26
N LEU A 57 17.17 -7.65 9.81
CA LEU A 57 17.02 -6.93 8.55
C LEU A 57 17.85 -5.64 8.54
N CYS A 58 17.71 -4.82 9.58
CA CYS A 58 18.47 -3.58 9.72
C CYS A 58 20.00 -3.82 9.84
N SER A 59 20.41 -4.87 10.55
CA SER A 59 21.85 -5.21 10.71
C SER A 59 22.46 -5.77 9.42
N SER A 60 21.65 -6.28 8.50
CA SER A 60 22.10 -6.84 7.23
C SER A 60 22.23 -5.80 6.12
N CYS A 61 21.99 -4.50 6.40
CA CYS A 61 22.08 -3.46 5.39
C CYS A 61 22.49 -2.10 5.96
N SER A 62 22.99 -1.23 5.06
CA SER A 62 23.28 0.16 5.40
C SER A 62 22.01 1.02 5.50
N GLN A 63 20.92 0.61 4.84
CA GLN A 63 19.60 1.25 4.93
C GLN A 63 18.49 0.21 4.74
N TYR A 64 17.53 0.18 5.64
CA TYR A 64 16.34 -0.65 5.57
C TYR A 64 15.13 0.21 5.21
N ILE A 65 14.46 -0.09 4.10
CA ILE A 65 13.27 0.62 3.64
C ILE A 65 12.06 -0.29 3.86
N PHE A 66 11.19 0.14 4.78
CA PHE A 66 9.99 -0.57 5.17
C PHE A 66 8.75 0.00 4.48
N LEU A 67 8.00 -0.85 3.76
CA LEU A 67 6.74 -0.45 3.13
C LEU A 67 5.59 -0.56 4.14
N SER A 68 5.20 0.61 4.66
CA SER A 68 3.99 0.81 5.43
C SER A 68 2.83 1.23 4.51
N SER A 69 1.89 2.03 4.98
CA SER A 69 0.74 2.51 4.21
C SER A 69 0.18 3.79 4.82
N CYS A 70 -0.31 4.73 4.01
CA CYS A 70 -1.11 5.85 4.51
C CYS A 70 -2.42 5.43 5.19
N ARG A 71 -2.84 4.16 5.08
CA ARG A 71 -3.98 3.64 5.87
C ARG A 71 -3.76 3.68 7.38
N VAL A 72 -2.53 3.84 7.84
CA VAL A 72 -2.24 4.05 9.27
C VAL A 72 -2.79 5.37 9.80
N LEU A 73 -3.02 6.36 8.93
CA LEU A 73 -3.43 7.70 9.31
C LEU A 73 -4.91 7.77 9.67
N ALA A 74 -5.22 8.58 10.67
CA ALA A 74 -6.59 8.91 11.03
C ALA A 74 -7.24 9.81 9.97
N ALA A 75 -8.57 9.72 9.83
CA ALA A 75 -9.32 10.58 8.93
C ALA A 75 -9.18 12.06 9.34
N SER A 76 -9.04 12.94 8.36
CA SER A 76 -8.96 14.38 8.53
C SER A 76 -9.83 15.08 7.50
N SER A 77 -10.27 16.30 7.82
CA SER A 77 -10.92 17.20 6.87
C SER A 77 -9.92 17.92 5.96
N GLY A 78 -8.63 17.93 6.32
CA GLY A 78 -7.54 18.54 5.56
C GLY A 78 -6.63 17.51 4.90
N SER A 79 -5.60 18.01 4.21
CA SER A 79 -4.56 17.18 3.64
C SER A 79 -3.77 16.45 4.72
N LEU A 80 -3.51 15.17 4.50
CA LEU A 80 -2.71 14.33 5.38
C LEU A 80 -1.22 14.45 5.00
N THR A 81 -0.38 14.58 6.01
CA THR A 81 1.09 14.64 5.89
C THR A 81 1.73 13.50 6.68
N GLU A 82 3.04 13.39 6.63
CA GLU A 82 3.82 12.42 7.39
C GLU A 82 3.60 12.53 8.90
N ASP A 83 3.38 13.75 9.40
CA ASP A 83 3.14 14.06 10.83
C ASP A 83 1.67 13.95 11.25
N SER A 84 0.77 13.61 10.32
CA SER A 84 -0.65 13.45 10.64
C SER A 84 -0.87 12.30 11.63
N PRO A 85 -1.83 12.46 12.57
CA PRO A 85 -2.11 11.44 13.57
C PRO A 85 -2.47 10.09 12.95
N ARG A 86 -2.04 9.01 13.61
CA ARG A 86 -2.39 7.64 13.18
C ARG A 86 -3.64 7.15 13.91
N LEU A 87 -4.34 6.20 13.29
CA LEU A 87 -5.52 5.53 13.90
C LEU A 87 -5.15 4.85 15.23
N LEU A 88 -3.98 4.23 15.31
CA LEU A 88 -3.49 3.59 16.54
C LEU A 88 -3.41 4.58 17.71
N ASP A 89 -3.01 5.83 17.44
CA ASP A 89 -2.72 6.82 18.47
C ASP A 89 -3.98 7.62 18.88
N THR A 90 -4.99 7.69 18.01
CA THR A 90 -6.16 8.57 18.20
C THR A 90 -7.48 7.86 18.40
N SER A 91 -7.60 6.60 17.98
CA SER A 91 -8.84 5.84 18.15
C SER A 91 -9.18 5.64 19.63
N ARG A 92 -10.46 5.79 19.95
CA ARG A 92 -11.03 5.48 21.28
C ARG A 92 -11.76 4.15 21.29
N ASP A 93 -11.91 3.51 20.15
CA ASP A 93 -12.57 2.21 20.03
C ASP A 93 -11.62 1.10 20.48
N LYS A 94 -11.81 0.64 21.72
CA LYS A 94 -10.99 -0.42 22.31
C LYS A 94 -11.14 -1.75 21.59
N ALA A 95 -12.32 -2.04 21.03
CA ALA A 95 -12.55 -3.28 20.30
C ALA A 95 -11.76 -3.26 18.99
N PHE A 96 -11.79 -2.15 18.25
CA PHE A 96 -10.96 -1.94 17.05
C PHE A 96 -9.48 -2.03 17.38
N LEU A 97 -9.00 -1.33 18.42
CA LEU A 97 -7.59 -1.32 18.82
C LEU A 97 -7.07 -2.70 19.25
N ALA A 98 -7.95 -3.62 19.65
CA ALA A 98 -7.60 -4.99 20.01
C ALA A 98 -7.52 -5.93 18.79
N THR A 99 -7.84 -5.46 17.60
CA THR A 99 -7.78 -6.28 16.37
C THR A 99 -6.41 -6.26 15.72
N ASP A 100 -6.20 -7.18 14.78
CA ASP A 100 -5.10 -7.20 13.82
C ASP A 100 -5.53 -6.62 12.47
N GLU A 101 -6.33 -5.52 12.50
CA GLU A 101 -6.63 -4.77 11.30
C GLU A 101 -5.35 -4.23 10.69
N TYR A 102 -5.26 -4.26 9.35
CA TYR A 102 -4.06 -3.94 8.59
C TYR A 102 -3.40 -2.61 8.96
N SER A 103 -4.19 -1.56 9.20
CA SER A 103 -3.65 -0.24 9.59
C SER A 103 -3.01 -0.26 10.97
N LEU A 104 -3.57 -1.06 11.90
CA LEU A 104 -3.03 -1.21 13.26
C LEU A 104 -1.75 -2.05 13.25
N ILE A 105 -1.74 -3.15 12.46
CA ILE A 105 -0.52 -3.95 12.25
C ILE A 105 0.61 -3.05 11.75
N LYS A 106 0.36 -2.31 10.65
CA LYS A 106 1.37 -1.41 10.08
C LYS A 106 1.82 -0.32 11.06
N SER A 107 0.91 0.23 11.86
CA SER A 107 1.27 1.23 12.88
C SER A 107 2.14 0.64 14.00
N ARG A 108 1.86 -0.60 14.44
CA ARG A 108 2.68 -1.31 15.43
C ARG A 108 4.07 -1.64 14.89
N GLU A 109 4.16 -2.08 13.62
CA GLU A 109 5.45 -2.31 12.95
C GLU A 109 6.27 -1.02 12.82
N GLU A 110 5.63 0.13 12.55
CA GLU A 110 6.29 1.44 12.56
C GLU A 110 6.84 1.77 13.95
N ASN A 111 6.08 1.51 15.03
CA ASN A 111 6.55 1.74 16.41
C ASN A 111 7.82 0.93 16.69
N VAL A 112 7.87 -0.34 16.28
CA VAL A 112 9.07 -1.17 16.45
C VAL A 112 10.32 -0.51 15.86
N LEU A 113 10.19 0.14 14.70
CA LEU A 113 11.30 0.86 14.07
C LEU A 113 11.60 2.19 14.75
N THR A 114 10.56 3.02 14.97
CA THR A 114 10.73 4.39 15.47
C THR A 114 11.20 4.45 16.93
N GLU A 115 10.77 3.47 17.75
CA GLU A 115 11.14 3.34 19.16
C GLU A 115 12.47 2.58 19.34
N SER A 116 13.02 1.97 18.28
CA SER A 116 14.29 1.26 18.34
C SER A 116 15.49 2.22 18.51
N ASP A 117 16.62 1.65 18.90
CA ASP A 117 17.92 2.32 18.91
C ASP A 117 18.56 2.44 17.51
N LEU A 118 17.97 1.79 16.51
CA LEU A 118 18.45 1.79 15.12
C LEU A 118 18.08 3.10 14.42
N ARG A 119 18.95 3.56 13.51
CA ARG A 119 18.77 4.81 12.79
C ARG A 119 18.93 4.66 11.27
N ASN A 120 18.99 3.43 10.78
CA ASN A 120 19.19 3.15 9.37
C ASN A 120 17.90 2.69 8.66
N TRP A 121 16.73 2.93 9.23
CA TRP A 121 15.45 2.63 8.63
C TRP A 121 14.86 3.83 7.87
N THR A 122 13.98 3.56 6.94
CA THR A 122 13.09 4.53 6.27
C THR A 122 11.72 3.89 6.16
N ILE A 123 10.67 4.58 6.57
CA ILE A 123 9.28 4.13 6.45
C ILE A 123 8.67 4.81 5.23
N VAL A 124 8.16 4.01 4.29
CA VAL A 124 7.48 4.52 3.10
C VAL A 124 6.00 4.19 3.21
N ARG A 125 5.13 5.21 3.18
CA ARG A 125 3.67 5.09 3.29
C ARG A 125 3.00 5.42 1.95
N PRO A 126 2.93 4.52 0.98
CA PRO A 126 2.11 4.74 -0.21
C PRO A 126 0.63 4.76 0.17
N TYR A 127 -0.18 5.48 -0.61
CA TYR A 127 -1.64 5.42 -0.53
C TYR A 127 -2.19 4.49 -1.62
N ILE A 128 -3.32 4.82 -2.24
CA ILE A 128 -3.90 4.00 -3.31
C ILE A 128 -3.03 4.15 -4.56
N THR A 129 -2.33 3.07 -4.91
CA THR A 129 -1.54 3.01 -6.14
C THR A 129 -2.36 2.39 -7.26
N TYR A 130 -2.16 2.87 -8.49
CA TYR A 130 -2.78 2.30 -9.68
C TYR A 130 -1.74 1.92 -10.74
N ASN A 131 -2.08 0.96 -11.57
CA ASN A 131 -1.38 0.56 -12.79
C ASN A 131 -2.30 -0.33 -13.65
N ALA A 132 -1.82 -0.84 -14.77
CA ALA A 132 -2.60 -1.71 -15.66
C ALA A 132 -3.24 -2.93 -14.96
N ASN A 133 -2.64 -3.40 -13.87
CA ASN A 133 -3.15 -4.55 -13.11
C ASN A 133 -4.03 -4.16 -11.91
N ARG A 134 -4.06 -2.89 -11.52
CA ARG A 134 -4.79 -2.41 -10.35
C ARG A 134 -5.48 -1.08 -10.64
N LEU A 135 -6.79 -1.12 -10.72
CA LEU A 135 -7.66 0.06 -10.86
C LEU A 135 -8.73 -0.01 -9.79
N GLN A 136 -8.64 0.84 -8.79
CA GLN A 136 -9.60 0.90 -7.69
C GLN A 136 -10.67 1.97 -7.97
N LEU A 137 -11.91 1.67 -7.60
CA LEU A 137 -13.04 2.60 -7.65
C LEU A 137 -13.76 2.57 -6.29
N GLY A 138 -13.57 3.59 -5.46
CA GLY A 138 -14.02 3.58 -4.08
C GLY A 138 -13.45 2.39 -3.30
N ALA A 139 -14.30 1.54 -2.76
CA ALA A 139 -13.91 0.31 -2.07
C ALA A 139 -13.63 -0.88 -3.02
N PHE A 140 -13.98 -0.75 -4.31
CA PHE A 140 -13.94 -1.86 -5.24
C PHE A 140 -12.62 -1.92 -6.02
N GLN A 141 -12.03 -3.09 -6.09
CA GLN A 141 -10.96 -3.40 -7.04
C GLN A 141 -11.54 -3.62 -8.45
N LYS A 142 -10.69 -3.52 -9.49
CA LYS A 142 -11.11 -3.63 -10.89
C LYS A 142 -11.91 -4.89 -11.21
N GLU A 143 -11.60 -5.99 -10.56
CA GLU A 143 -12.27 -7.28 -10.77
C GLU A 143 -13.77 -7.21 -10.45
N TRP A 144 -14.20 -6.31 -9.59
CA TRP A 144 -15.59 -6.14 -9.18
C TRP A 144 -16.36 -5.17 -10.08
N TRP A 145 -15.79 -4.02 -10.42
CA TRP A 145 -16.50 -2.99 -11.17
C TRP A 145 -16.22 -3.07 -12.67
N LEU A 146 -14.94 -3.21 -13.11
CA LEU A 146 -14.56 -3.25 -14.51
C LEU A 146 -15.09 -4.52 -15.21
N TYR A 147 -14.97 -5.69 -14.53
CA TYR A 147 -15.52 -6.93 -15.07
C TYR A 147 -17.03 -6.82 -15.33
N ARG A 148 -17.77 -6.18 -14.43
CA ARG A 148 -19.22 -5.96 -14.64
C ARG A 148 -19.50 -5.14 -15.90
N VAL A 149 -18.73 -4.06 -16.10
CA VAL A 149 -18.86 -3.20 -17.30
C VAL A 149 -18.58 -4.00 -18.56
N LEU A 150 -17.51 -4.78 -18.59
CA LEU A 150 -17.16 -5.64 -19.74
C LEU A 150 -18.20 -6.73 -20.02
N GLN A 151 -19.09 -7.03 -19.07
CA GLN A 151 -20.25 -7.91 -19.23
C GLN A 151 -21.56 -7.13 -19.54
N GLY A 152 -21.46 -5.85 -19.91
CA GLY A 152 -22.61 -5.00 -20.21
C GLY A 152 -23.48 -4.67 -18.98
N ARG A 153 -22.94 -4.80 -17.76
CA ARG A 153 -23.67 -4.52 -16.52
C ARG A 153 -23.36 -3.13 -16.00
N LYS A 154 -24.33 -2.53 -15.32
CA LYS A 154 -24.23 -1.20 -14.72
C LYS A 154 -23.24 -1.19 -13.56
N ILE A 155 -22.57 -0.06 -13.35
CA ILE A 155 -21.74 0.22 -12.17
C ILE A 155 -22.68 0.69 -11.05
N LEU A 156 -22.65 0.01 -9.90
CA LEU A 156 -23.31 0.50 -8.68
C LEU A 156 -22.30 1.36 -7.92
N PHE A 157 -22.64 2.63 -7.62
CA PHE A 157 -21.73 3.50 -6.91
C PHE A 157 -22.45 4.37 -5.87
N SER A 158 -21.84 4.52 -4.69
CA SER A 158 -22.42 5.30 -3.58
C SER A 158 -22.22 6.78 -3.82
N ARG A 159 -23.29 7.59 -3.62
CA ARG A 159 -23.21 9.06 -3.61
C ARG A 159 -22.29 9.55 -2.51
N GLU A 160 -22.40 8.97 -1.31
CA GLU A 160 -21.56 9.32 -0.18
C GLU A 160 -20.08 9.13 -0.50
N ILE A 161 -19.69 7.95 -1.02
CA ILE A 161 -18.30 7.68 -1.43
C ILE A 161 -17.90 8.61 -2.57
N GLY A 162 -18.81 8.88 -3.51
CA GLY A 162 -18.56 9.77 -4.64
C GLY A 162 -18.09 11.16 -4.25
N GLU A 163 -18.56 11.71 -3.12
CA GLU A 163 -18.19 13.02 -2.60
C GLU A 163 -16.91 13.02 -1.75
N ARG A 164 -16.37 11.85 -1.39
CA ARG A 164 -15.12 11.76 -0.63
C ARG A 164 -13.92 12.01 -1.52
N TYR A 165 -12.94 12.71 -0.98
CA TYR A 165 -11.66 12.91 -1.64
C TYR A 165 -10.76 11.68 -1.56
N THR A 166 -9.96 11.51 -2.56
CA THR A 166 -8.93 10.47 -2.65
C THR A 166 -7.71 11.01 -3.37
N THR A 167 -6.61 10.28 -3.27
CA THR A 167 -5.40 10.50 -4.07
C THR A 167 -5.04 9.16 -4.71
N LEU A 168 -4.84 9.17 -6.02
CA LEU A 168 -4.40 8.00 -6.77
C LEU A 168 -3.01 8.27 -7.32
N THR A 169 -2.06 7.40 -6.99
CA THR A 169 -0.66 7.56 -7.40
C THR A 169 -0.26 6.43 -8.35
N TRP A 170 0.32 6.76 -9.49
CA TRP A 170 0.84 5.73 -10.37
C TRP A 170 1.95 4.94 -9.69
N GLY A 171 1.86 3.61 -9.74
CA GLY A 171 2.84 2.73 -9.08
C GLY A 171 4.28 2.95 -9.55
N GLY A 172 4.48 3.43 -10.79
CA GLY A 172 5.79 3.82 -11.30
C GLY A 172 6.38 5.05 -10.61
N ASP A 173 5.55 6.02 -10.18
CA ASP A 173 6.06 7.19 -9.45
C ASP A 173 6.45 6.81 -8.02
N VAL A 174 5.70 5.93 -7.37
CA VAL A 174 6.12 5.35 -6.08
C VAL A 174 7.46 4.61 -6.22
N ALA A 175 7.62 3.82 -7.30
CA ALA A 175 8.87 3.12 -7.56
C ALA A 175 10.05 4.07 -7.83
N LYS A 176 9.82 5.20 -8.52
CA LYS A 176 10.85 6.24 -8.72
C LYS A 176 11.30 6.85 -7.39
N VAL A 177 10.35 7.24 -6.52
CA VAL A 177 10.68 7.78 -5.19
C VAL A 177 11.51 6.78 -4.39
N ILE A 178 11.11 5.51 -4.35
CA ILE A 178 11.89 4.47 -3.67
C ILE A 178 13.29 4.33 -4.30
N ALA A 179 13.39 4.36 -5.63
CA ALA A 179 14.68 4.29 -6.32
C ALA A 179 15.59 5.49 -5.99
N GLU A 180 15.06 6.70 -5.89
CA GLU A 180 15.81 7.89 -5.49
C GLU A 180 16.31 7.79 -4.04
N ILE A 181 15.49 7.25 -3.11
CA ILE A 181 15.91 6.99 -1.73
C ILE A 181 17.06 5.98 -1.72
N VAL A 182 16.93 4.88 -2.48
CA VAL A 182 17.96 3.83 -2.59
C VAL A 182 19.28 4.38 -3.15
N LEU A 183 19.21 5.10 -4.28
CA LEU A 183 20.40 5.63 -4.94
C LEU A 183 21.05 6.76 -4.13
N GLY A 184 20.25 7.63 -3.53
CA GLY A 184 20.71 8.76 -2.74
C GLY A 184 21.13 8.39 -1.30
N ARG A 185 20.74 7.22 -0.81
CA ARG A 185 20.92 6.79 0.60
C ARG A 185 20.44 7.84 1.60
N LYS A 186 19.33 8.51 1.24
CA LYS A 186 18.70 9.60 1.99
C LYS A 186 17.55 9.10 2.83
N CYS A 187 16.97 10.01 3.64
CA CYS A 187 15.75 9.77 4.40
C CYS A 187 15.90 8.66 5.46
N LYS A 188 17.07 8.49 6.04
CA LYS A 188 17.26 7.58 7.19
C LYS A 188 16.59 8.17 8.43
N SER A 189 15.88 7.32 9.16
CA SER A 189 15.04 7.69 10.32
C SER A 189 13.91 8.66 9.95
N GLU A 190 13.40 8.56 8.72
CA GLU A 190 12.33 9.41 8.21
C GLU A 190 11.15 8.58 7.70
N ILE A 191 9.97 9.23 7.70
CA ILE A 191 8.73 8.70 7.12
C ILE A 191 8.46 9.50 5.84
N ILE A 192 8.12 8.80 4.75
CA ILE A 192 7.92 9.40 3.43
C ILE A 192 6.57 8.97 2.86
N HIS A 193 5.81 9.94 2.35
CA HIS A 193 4.55 9.71 1.63
C HIS A 193 4.74 9.87 0.11
N PRO A 194 5.04 8.82 -0.65
CA PRO A 194 5.13 8.88 -2.11
C PRO A 194 3.71 8.90 -2.71
N VAL A 195 3.05 10.04 -2.62
CA VAL A 195 1.66 10.23 -3.07
C VAL A 195 1.56 11.42 -4.03
N THR A 196 0.60 11.37 -4.95
CA THR A 196 0.24 12.50 -5.80
C THR A 196 -0.29 13.64 -4.94
N SER A 197 0.19 14.87 -5.15
CA SER A 197 -0.21 16.03 -4.37
C SER A 197 -1.66 16.49 -4.65
N GLN A 198 -2.24 16.10 -5.78
CA GLN A 198 -3.59 16.47 -6.16
C GLN A 198 -4.61 15.51 -5.57
N ALA A 199 -5.55 16.04 -4.80
CA ALA A 199 -6.75 15.32 -4.36
C ALA A 199 -7.86 15.43 -5.40
N ILE A 200 -8.61 14.36 -5.61
CA ILE A 200 -9.71 14.26 -6.55
C ILE A 200 -10.89 13.55 -5.86
N LYS A 201 -12.13 13.91 -6.20
CA LYS A 201 -13.29 13.18 -5.68
C LYS A 201 -13.49 11.84 -6.39
N TRP A 202 -14.00 10.84 -5.68
CA TRP A 202 -14.26 9.54 -6.29
C TRP A 202 -15.25 9.58 -7.46
N LYS A 203 -16.20 10.53 -7.47
CA LYS A 203 -17.10 10.73 -8.61
C LYS A 203 -16.36 11.22 -9.87
N GLU A 204 -15.28 11.98 -9.70
CA GLU A 204 -14.44 12.45 -10.81
C GLU A 204 -13.58 11.30 -11.34
N VAL A 205 -13.05 10.45 -10.44
CA VAL A 205 -12.36 9.20 -10.83
C VAL A 205 -13.30 8.29 -11.63
N LEU A 206 -14.56 8.13 -11.16
CA LEU A 206 -15.57 7.36 -11.87
C LEU A 206 -15.83 7.95 -13.26
N SER A 207 -15.95 9.27 -13.39
CA SER A 207 -16.14 9.92 -14.70
C SER A 207 -14.99 9.61 -15.64
N ILE A 208 -13.74 9.76 -15.18
CA ILE A 208 -12.53 9.46 -15.98
C ILE A 208 -12.55 8.01 -16.45
N TYR A 209 -12.93 7.07 -15.59
CA TYR A 209 -13.04 5.66 -15.97
C TYR A 209 -14.15 5.42 -17.00
N CYS A 210 -15.32 6.07 -16.85
CA CYS A 210 -16.41 5.95 -17.81
C CYS A 210 -16.05 6.55 -19.17
N ASP A 211 -15.39 7.72 -19.20
CA ASP A 211 -14.94 8.36 -20.43
C ASP A 211 -13.93 7.48 -21.18
N THR A 212 -12.92 6.95 -20.44
CA THR A 212 -11.91 6.06 -21.01
C THR A 212 -12.53 4.75 -21.54
N LEU A 213 -13.51 4.21 -20.82
CA LEU A 213 -14.18 2.99 -21.26
C LEU A 213 -15.06 3.23 -22.48
N GLU A 214 -15.73 4.39 -22.59
CA GLU A 214 -16.48 4.78 -23.77
C GLU A 214 -15.61 4.74 -25.03
N ASP A 215 -14.39 5.28 -24.94
CA ASP A 215 -13.41 5.26 -26.05
C ASP A 215 -12.99 3.82 -26.43
N VAL A 216 -12.92 2.92 -25.43
CA VAL A 216 -12.44 1.53 -25.64
C VAL A 216 -13.53 0.57 -26.11
N ILE A 217 -14.74 0.67 -25.54
CA ILE A 217 -15.84 -0.28 -25.80
C ILE A 217 -16.96 0.30 -26.67
N GLY A 218 -16.85 1.58 -27.04
CA GLY A 218 -17.81 2.26 -27.93
C GLY A 218 -19.13 2.68 -27.26
N ALA A 219 -19.24 2.52 -25.94
CA ALA A 219 -20.41 2.93 -25.17
C ALA A 219 -20.03 3.34 -23.76
N ARG A 220 -20.59 4.47 -23.29
CA ARG A 220 -20.37 4.92 -21.92
C ARG A 220 -21.05 3.99 -20.91
N PRO A 221 -20.33 3.49 -19.89
CA PRO A 221 -20.93 2.64 -18.86
C PRO A 221 -22.07 3.35 -18.12
N GLU A 222 -23.17 2.66 -17.91
CA GLU A 222 -24.28 3.17 -17.12
C GLU A 222 -23.95 3.05 -15.62
N VAL A 223 -24.15 4.15 -14.87
CA VAL A 223 -23.92 4.22 -13.42
C VAL A 223 -25.26 4.32 -12.70
N VAL A 224 -25.49 3.41 -11.76
CA VAL A 224 -26.61 3.47 -10.82
C VAL A 224 -26.11 3.99 -9.47
N TRP A 225 -26.55 5.17 -9.11
CA TRP A 225 -26.21 5.80 -7.86
C TRP A 225 -27.10 5.28 -6.72
N ILE A 226 -26.49 4.91 -5.62
CA ILE A 226 -27.15 4.53 -4.36
C ILE A 226 -26.72 5.48 -3.26
N GLU A 227 -27.57 5.74 -2.25
CA GLU A 227 -27.26 6.73 -1.19
C GLU A 227 -26.09 6.25 -0.33
N SER A 228 -26.16 5.03 0.22
CA SER A 228 -25.12 4.41 1.02
C SER A 228 -24.95 2.94 0.64
N MET A 229 -23.74 2.41 0.78
CA MET A 229 -23.46 0.98 0.62
C MET A 229 -24.09 0.14 1.72
N GLU A 230 -24.26 0.68 2.91
CA GLU A 230 -24.88 -0.01 4.07
C GLU A 230 -26.36 -0.31 3.88
N SER A 231 -27.06 0.49 3.07
CA SER A 231 -28.51 0.40 2.92
C SER A 231 -29.01 -0.77 2.07
N ARG A 232 -28.13 -1.55 1.40
CA ARG A 232 -28.55 -2.60 0.44
C ARG A 232 -27.81 -3.95 0.55
N LEU A 233 -26.96 -4.14 1.54
CA LEU A 233 -26.32 -5.43 1.79
C LEU A 233 -26.58 -5.87 3.23
N PRO A 234 -27.77 -6.36 3.57
CA PRO A 234 -28.02 -6.95 4.89
C PRO A 234 -27.15 -8.21 5.00
N GLY A 235 -26.16 -8.18 5.91
CA GLY A 235 -25.36 -9.35 6.27
C GLY A 235 -23.90 -9.32 5.84
N ILE A 236 -23.34 -8.19 5.41
CA ILE A 236 -21.89 -7.99 5.29
C ILE A 236 -21.48 -6.94 6.33
N THR A 237 -21.28 -7.42 7.55
CA THR A 237 -20.55 -6.70 8.62
C THR A 237 -19.12 -7.20 8.64
#